data_1cba2e73680c0d2e911451d24f0501ce
#
_entry.id   1cba2e73680c0d2e911451d24f0501ce
#
_cell.length_a   1.000
_cell.length_b   1.000
_cell.length_c   1.000
_cell.angle_alpha   90.00
_cell.angle_beta   90.00
_cell.angle_gamma   90.00
#
_symmetry.space_group_name_H-M   'P 1'
#
loop_
_entity.id
_entity.type
_entity.pdbx_description
1 polymer ?
#
loop_
_entity_poly.entity_id
_entity_poly.type
_entity_poly.pdbx_seq_one_letter_code
_entity_poly.pdbx_strand_id
1 'polypeptide(L)'
;MVISLSSAADRKFSEELALLLQKAVVVETNSGKRYTGILSGVDTDTLTVCISDCTDESGKIVHKLFITGRSIAQMYSVERPFALQALADRLERVFPRMVRVVEGAGVIVVMDKIRLGEKGLIEGSGPAAERVQKVYEEFMKEHPKGA
;
A
#
# COMPACT_ATOMS: atom_id res chain seq x y z
N MET A 1 -10.46 -18.57 -27.73
CA MET A 1 -9.15 -18.54 -27.07
C MET A 1 -9.19 -17.68 -25.81
N VAL A 2 -8.74 -18.22 -24.70
CA VAL A 2 -8.87 -17.57 -23.38
C VAL A 2 -7.66 -16.72 -22.99
N ILE A 3 -6.71 -16.54 -23.87
CA ILE A 3 -5.45 -15.85 -23.57
C ILE A 3 -5.67 -14.42 -23.08
N SER A 4 -6.55 -13.66 -23.72
CA SER A 4 -6.78 -12.26 -23.34
C SER A 4 -7.43 -12.14 -21.96
N LEU A 5 -8.36 -13.03 -21.63
CA LEU A 5 -9.02 -13.04 -20.33
C LEU A 5 -8.03 -13.46 -19.24
N SER A 6 -7.22 -14.50 -19.52
CA SER A 6 -6.19 -14.95 -18.60
C SER A 6 -5.16 -13.85 -18.33
N SER A 7 -4.71 -13.14 -19.38
CA SER A 7 -3.77 -12.03 -19.25
C SER A 7 -4.35 -10.88 -18.43
N ALA A 8 -5.63 -10.58 -18.59
CA ALA A 8 -6.30 -9.53 -17.83
C ALA A 8 -6.39 -9.91 -16.35
N ALA A 9 -6.72 -11.16 -16.05
CA ALA A 9 -6.78 -11.68 -14.69
C ALA A 9 -5.40 -11.69 -14.04
N ASP A 10 -4.37 -12.10 -14.78
CA ASP A 10 -2.99 -12.11 -14.28
C ASP A 10 -2.51 -10.70 -13.98
N ARG A 11 -2.84 -9.76 -14.83
CA ARG A 11 -2.48 -8.35 -14.62
C ARG A 11 -3.15 -7.79 -13.37
N LYS A 12 -4.42 -8.08 -13.19
CA LYS A 12 -5.16 -7.62 -12.01
C LYS A 12 -4.57 -8.22 -10.74
N PHE A 13 -4.23 -9.50 -10.76
CA PHE A 13 -3.57 -10.16 -9.64
C PHE A 13 -2.24 -9.50 -9.30
N SER A 14 -1.41 -9.25 -10.31
CA SER A 14 -0.11 -8.59 -10.11
C SER A 14 -0.26 -7.18 -9.54
N GLU A 15 -1.27 -6.44 -9.99
CA GLU A 15 -1.57 -5.11 -9.47
C GLU A 15 -1.94 -5.16 -7.99
N GLU A 16 -2.81 -6.08 -7.61
CA GLU A 16 -3.22 -6.24 -6.21
C GLU A 16 -2.04 -6.66 -5.32
N LEU A 17 -1.22 -7.57 -5.82
CA LEU A 17 -0.04 -8.01 -5.10
C LEU A 17 0.97 -6.88 -4.92
N ALA A 18 1.14 -6.05 -5.95
CA ALA A 18 2.06 -4.92 -5.90
C ALA A 18 1.65 -3.89 -4.84
N LEU A 19 0.37 -3.78 -4.54
CA LEU A 19 -0.12 -2.87 -3.49
C LEU A 19 0.40 -3.26 -2.11
N LEU A 20 0.77 -4.51 -1.92
CA LEU A 20 1.30 -5.00 -0.65
C LEU A 20 2.80 -4.74 -0.48
N LEU A 21 3.50 -4.37 -1.55
CA LEU A 21 4.94 -4.08 -1.46
C LEU A 21 5.20 -2.94 -0.48
N GLN A 22 6.18 -3.15 0.38
CA GLN A 22 6.57 -2.23 1.45
C GLN A 22 5.51 -2.07 2.53
N LYS A 23 4.53 -2.99 2.59
CA LYS A 23 3.51 -3.01 3.62
C LYS A 23 3.72 -4.21 4.55
N ALA A 24 3.17 -4.10 5.75
CA ALA A 24 3.22 -5.21 6.71
C ALA A 24 2.27 -6.32 6.25
N VAL A 25 2.79 -7.52 6.21
CA VAL A 25 2.01 -8.71 5.85
C VAL A 25 2.24 -9.84 6.85
N VAL A 26 1.28 -10.74 6.89
CA VAL A 26 1.41 -11.99 7.63
C VAL A 26 1.45 -13.12 6.61
N VAL A 27 2.44 -14.00 6.73
CA VAL A 27 2.57 -15.17 5.87
C VAL A 27 2.43 -16.41 6.74
N GLU A 28 1.50 -17.28 6.37
CA GLU A 28 1.32 -18.56 7.03
C GLU A 28 1.77 -19.66 6.09
N THR A 29 2.62 -20.55 6.61
CA THR A 29 3.17 -21.64 5.81
C THR A 29 2.31 -22.89 5.93
N ASN A 30 2.52 -23.83 5.01
CA ASN A 30 1.83 -25.13 5.03
C ASN A 30 2.14 -25.93 6.29
N SER A 31 3.27 -25.65 6.94
CA SER A 31 3.66 -26.32 8.21
C SER A 31 3.05 -25.66 9.43
N GLY A 32 2.22 -24.63 9.24
CA GLY A 32 1.55 -23.94 10.34
C GLY A 32 2.36 -22.81 11.00
N LYS A 33 3.52 -22.46 10.44
CA LYS A 33 4.33 -21.36 10.96
C LYS A 33 3.79 -20.03 10.43
N ARG A 34 3.91 -19.01 11.27
CA ARG A 34 3.44 -17.68 10.96
C ARG A 34 4.59 -16.67 11.07
N TYR A 35 4.71 -15.83 10.05
CA TYR A 35 5.73 -14.78 10.02
C TYR A 35 5.06 -13.45 9.71
N THR A 36 5.47 -12.40 10.43
CA THR A 36 4.96 -11.03 10.22
C THR A 36 6.12 -10.12 9.88
N GLY A 37 6.00 -9.34 8.85
CA GLY A 37 7.05 -8.42 8.44
C GLY A 37 6.64 -7.60 7.23
N ILE A 38 7.63 -6.94 6.63
CA ILE A 38 7.40 -6.07 5.48
C ILE A 38 7.64 -6.86 4.20
N LEU A 39 6.65 -6.86 3.29
CA LEU A 39 6.82 -7.51 1.99
C LEU A 39 7.73 -6.64 1.13
N SER A 40 8.97 -7.07 0.94
CA SER A 40 9.96 -6.30 0.20
C SER A 40 10.17 -6.79 -1.23
N GLY A 41 9.67 -7.97 -1.56
CA GLY A 41 9.77 -8.49 -2.92
C GLY A 41 8.86 -9.69 -3.14
N VAL A 42 8.48 -9.89 -4.39
CA VAL A 42 7.65 -11.03 -4.82
C VAL A 42 8.13 -11.46 -6.20
N ASP A 43 8.29 -12.77 -6.37
CA ASP A 43 8.46 -13.36 -7.69
C ASP A 43 7.07 -13.79 -8.17
N THR A 44 6.54 -13.11 -9.17
CA THR A 44 5.17 -13.36 -9.65
C THR A 44 4.99 -14.70 -10.34
N ASP A 45 6.07 -15.31 -10.81
CA ASP A 45 6.00 -16.63 -11.46
C ASP A 45 5.83 -17.76 -10.44
N THR A 46 6.57 -17.69 -9.34
CA THR A 46 6.58 -18.74 -8.32
C THR A 46 5.85 -18.34 -7.04
N LEU A 47 5.53 -17.07 -6.89
CA LEU A 47 4.97 -16.46 -5.66
C LEU A 47 5.90 -16.61 -4.45
N THR A 48 7.20 -16.76 -4.71
CA THR A 48 8.21 -16.70 -3.66
C THR A 48 8.29 -15.26 -3.16
N VAL A 49 8.29 -15.07 -1.86
CA VAL A 49 8.28 -13.74 -1.27
C VAL A 49 9.54 -13.48 -0.44
N CYS A 50 9.91 -12.21 -0.36
CA CYS A 50 10.97 -11.74 0.53
C CYS A 50 10.32 -10.87 1.60
N ILE A 51 10.49 -11.24 2.86
CA ILE A 51 9.95 -10.51 4.00
C ILE A 51 11.12 -9.90 4.76
N SER A 52 11.06 -8.60 4.97
CA SER A 52 12.07 -7.85 5.71
C SER A 52 11.62 -7.60 7.13
N ASP A 53 12.59 -7.58 8.06
CA ASP A 53 12.33 -7.31 9.48
C ASP A 53 11.20 -8.20 10.01
N CYS A 54 11.37 -9.48 9.74
CA CYS A 54 10.37 -10.50 9.98
C CYS A 54 10.43 -11.01 11.42
N THR A 55 9.27 -11.21 12.02
CA THR A 55 9.15 -11.79 13.36
C THR A 55 8.36 -13.08 13.28
N ASP A 56 8.86 -14.15 13.85
CA ASP A 56 8.12 -15.42 13.93
C ASP A 56 7.25 -15.47 15.20
N GLU A 57 6.53 -16.56 15.39
CA GLU A 57 5.61 -16.71 16.52
C GLU A 57 6.32 -16.69 17.88
N SER A 58 7.62 -17.04 17.92
CA SER A 58 8.39 -17.03 19.16
C SER A 58 8.98 -15.66 19.46
N GLY A 59 8.80 -14.69 18.57
CA GLY A 59 9.37 -13.35 18.72
C GLY A 59 10.77 -13.21 18.16
N LYS A 60 11.30 -14.25 17.52
CA LYS A 60 12.61 -14.19 16.88
C LYS A 60 12.57 -13.27 15.69
N ILE A 61 13.51 -12.33 15.59
CA ILE A 61 13.61 -11.38 14.50
C ILE A 61 14.57 -11.91 13.44
N VAL A 62 14.12 -11.91 12.19
CA VAL A 62 14.92 -12.29 11.03
C VAL A 62 14.95 -11.11 10.07
N HIS A 63 16.13 -10.61 9.75
CA HIS A 63 16.26 -9.40 8.92
C HIS A 63 15.72 -9.60 7.51
N LYS A 64 16.02 -10.72 6.88
CA LYS A 64 15.51 -11.09 5.56
C LYS A 64 15.09 -12.55 5.56
N LEU A 65 13.87 -12.81 5.13
CA LEU A 65 13.35 -14.17 5.04
C LEU A 65 12.76 -14.37 3.65
N PHE A 66 13.23 -15.40 2.95
CA PHE A 66 12.66 -15.79 1.66
C PHE A 66 11.82 -17.03 1.90
N ILE A 67 10.55 -16.96 1.54
CA ILE A 67 9.63 -18.09 1.66
C ILE A 67 9.19 -18.47 0.26
N THR A 68 9.46 -19.73 -0.13
CA THR A 68 9.06 -20.20 -1.45
C THR A 68 7.55 -20.27 -1.56
N GLY A 69 7.02 -20.02 -2.75
CA GLY A 69 5.58 -20.04 -2.98
C GLY A 69 4.94 -21.36 -2.61
N ARG A 70 5.65 -22.46 -2.77
CA ARG A 70 5.17 -23.80 -2.41
C ARG A 70 4.93 -23.97 -0.92
N SER A 71 5.67 -23.22 -0.10
CA SER A 71 5.56 -23.30 1.35
C SER A 71 4.48 -22.39 1.93
N ILE A 72 3.93 -21.49 1.12
CA ILE A 72 2.95 -20.52 1.58
C ILE A 72 1.54 -21.09 1.47
N ALA A 73 0.83 -21.14 2.59
CA ALA A 73 -0.58 -21.48 2.61
C ALA A 73 -1.43 -20.24 2.31
N GLN A 74 -1.07 -19.10 2.93
CA GLN A 74 -1.75 -17.84 2.68
C GLN A 74 -0.87 -16.66 3.12
N MET A 75 -1.12 -15.52 2.52
CA MET A 75 -0.50 -14.26 2.88
C MET A 75 -1.58 -13.20 2.91
N TYR A 76 -1.57 -12.35 3.93
CA TYR A 76 -2.58 -11.31 4.04
C TYR A 76 -2.02 -10.07 4.72
N SER A 77 -2.68 -8.95 4.49
CA SER A 77 -2.40 -7.69 5.17
C SER A 77 -3.61 -7.34 6.02
N VAL A 78 -3.36 -6.98 7.27
CA VAL A 78 -4.42 -6.53 8.17
C VAL A 78 -4.62 -5.01 8.09
N GLU A 79 -3.66 -4.30 7.51
CA GLU A 79 -3.77 -2.87 7.33
C GLU A 79 -4.64 -2.57 6.11
N ARG A 80 -5.57 -1.64 6.28
CA ARG A 80 -6.35 -1.16 5.15
C ARG A 80 -5.45 -0.37 4.22
N PRO A 81 -5.58 -0.55 2.90
CA PRO A 81 -4.87 0.32 1.97
C PRO A 81 -5.26 1.76 2.21
N PHE A 82 -4.32 2.67 2.07
CA PHE A 82 -4.61 4.08 2.20
C PHE A 82 -5.58 4.51 1.09
N ALA A 83 -6.67 5.16 1.47
CA ALA A 83 -7.73 5.55 0.53
C ALA A 83 -7.36 6.84 -0.21
N LEU A 84 -6.36 6.75 -1.08
CA LEU A 84 -5.80 7.89 -1.80
C LEU A 84 -6.85 8.60 -2.66
N GLN A 85 -7.66 7.83 -3.38
CA GLN A 85 -8.69 8.42 -4.25
C GLN A 85 -9.78 9.14 -3.44
N ALA A 86 -10.16 8.56 -2.29
CA ALA A 86 -11.15 9.19 -1.42
C ALA A 86 -10.65 10.52 -0.86
N LEU A 87 -9.38 10.58 -0.51
CA LEU A 87 -8.75 11.83 -0.06
C LEU A 87 -8.69 12.85 -1.19
N ALA A 88 -8.33 12.41 -2.41
CA ALA A 88 -8.31 13.27 -3.57
C ALA A 88 -9.69 13.84 -3.87
N ASP A 89 -10.73 13.03 -3.76
CA ASP A 89 -12.12 13.49 -3.96
C ASP A 89 -12.51 14.54 -2.92
N ARG A 90 -12.05 14.36 -1.69
CA ARG A 90 -12.28 15.34 -0.62
C ARG A 90 -11.59 16.67 -0.94
N LEU A 91 -10.35 16.59 -1.42
CA LEU A 91 -9.59 17.77 -1.82
C LEU A 91 -10.19 18.48 -3.03
N GLU A 92 -10.76 17.72 -3.96
CA GLU A 92 -11.41 18.28 -5.16
C GLU A 92 -12.55 19.23 -4.79
N ARG A 93 -13.24 18.96 -3.69
CA ARG A 93 -14.32 19.83 -3.20
C ARG A 93 -13.80 21.18 -2.74
N VAL A 94 -12.58 21.23 -2.25
CA VAL A 94 -11.93 22.45 -1.76
C VAL A 94 -11.15 23.14 -2.85
N PHE A 95 -10.54 22.38 -3.75
CA PHE A 95 -9.71 22.89 -4.85
C PHE A 95 -10.22 22.34 -6.20
N PRO A 96 -11.39 22.80 -6.68
CA PRO A 96 -11.96 22.25 -7.92
C PRO A 96 -11.01 22.35 -9.11
N ARG A 97 -10.88 21.24 -9.86
CA ARG A 97 -10.04 21.12 -11.05
C ARG A 97 -8.54 21.31 -10.81
N MET A 98 -8.12 21.31 -9.54
CA MET A 98 -6.72 21.52 -9.19
C MET A 98 -6.08 20.30 -8.57
N VAL A 99 -6.78 19.17 -8.49
CA VAL A 99 -6.32 17.96 -7.83
C VAL A 99 -6.00 16.87 -8.83
N ARG A 100 -4.82 16.28 -8.72
CA ARG A 100 -4.38 15.18 -9.58
C ARG A 100 -3.78 14.08 -8.71
N VAL A 101 -4.14 12.83 -9.00
CA VAL A 101 -3.60 11.68 -8.31
C VAL A 101 -2.49 11.04 -9.14
N VAL A 102 -1.33 10.83 -8.52
CA VAL A 102 -0.22 10.09 -9.13
C VAL A 102 -0.15 8.73 -8.44
N GLU A 103 -0.91 7.78 -8.96
CA GLU A 103 -1.09 6.47 -8.31
C GLU A 103 0.21 5.71 -8.11
N GLY A 104 1.08 5.70 -9.10
CA GLY A 104 2.36 5.00 -9.00
C GLY A 104 3.27 5.50 -7.90
N ALA A 105 3.13 6.77 -7.51
CA ALA A 105 3.91 7.37 -6.45
C ALA A 105 3.16 7.45 -5.11
N GLY A 106 1.85 7.15 -5.10
CA GLY A 106 1.03 7.29 -3.91
C GLY A 106 0.90 8.73 -3.45
N VAL A 107 0.83 9.67 -4.39
CA VAL A 107 0.87 11.11 -4.11
C VAL A 107 -0.30 11.82 -4.78
N ILE A 108 -0.86 12.80 -4.09
CA ILE A 108 -1.85 13.72 -4.65
C ILE A 108 -1.15 15.06 -4.86
N VAL A 109 -1.32 15.63 -6.05
CA VAL A 109 -0.78 16.94 -6.40
C VAL A 109 -1.92 17.94 -6.45
N VAL A 110 -1.80 19.03 -5.69
CA VAL A 110 -2.79 20.10 -5.64
C VAL A 110 -2.16 21.37 -6.19
N MET A 111 -2.83 22.02 -7.12
CA MET A 111 -2.38 23.27 -7.75
C MET A 111 -0.99 23.17 -8.40
N ASP A 112 -0.60 21.98 -8.82
CA ASP A 112 0.72 21.67 -9.40
C ASP A 112 1.93 22.03 -8.51
N LYS A 113 1.68 22.38 -7.26
CA LYS A 113 2.73 22.85 -6.33
C LYS A 113 2.77 22.07 -5.04
N ILE A 114 1.62 21.58 -4.58
CA ILE A 114 1.50 20.95 -3.27
C ILE A 114 1.42 19.45 -3.47
N ARG A 115 2.26 18.71 -2.76
CA ARG A 115 2.27 17.25 -2.80
C ARG A 115 1.90 16.67 -1.46
N LEU A 116 0.93 15.80 -1.46
CA LEU A 116 0.40 15.16 -0.28
C LEU A 116 0.48 13.65 -0.45
N GLY A 117 1.02 12.96 0.53
CA GLY A 117 1.13 11.51 0.52
C GLY A 117 0.37 10.88 1.68
N GLU A 118 0.57 9.59 1.82
CA GLU A 118 -0.06 8.80 2.87
C GLU A 118 0.26 9.33 4.28
N LYS A 119 1.44 9.88 4.47
CA LYS A 119 1.90 10.37 5.77
C LYS A 119 1.69 11.87 5.98
N GLY A 120 1.07 12.53 5.03
CA GLY A 120 0.81 13.96 5.09
C GLY A 120 1.52 14.74 4.01
N LEU A 121 1.69 16.02 4.26
CA LEU A 121 2.29 16.95 3.31
C LEU A 121 3.75 16.60 3.01
N ILE A 122 4.07 16.43 1.74
CA ILE A 122 5.43 16.13 1.28
C ILE A 122 6.13 17.42 0.83
N GLU A 123 5.42 18.26 0.08
CA GLU A 123 5.96 19.47 -0.49
C GLU A 123 4.88 20.55 -0.58
N GLY A 124 5.24 21.79 -0.32
CA GLY A 124 4.34 22.92 -0.42
C GLY A 124 4.38 23.77 0.83
N SER A 125 4.05 25.05 0.67
CA SER A 125 4.02 26.01 1.77
C SER A 125 2.94 27.07 1.49
N GLY A 126 2.61 27.85 2.51
CA GLY A 126 1.65 28.94 2.42
C GLY A 126 0.22 28.51 2.75
N PRO A 127 -0.74 29.45 2.60
CA PRO A 127 -2.14 29.21 3.01
C PRO A 127 -2.79 28.01 2.33
N ALA A 128 -2.53 27.78 1.04
CA ALA A 128 -3.10 26.66 0.32
C ALA A 128 -2.59 25.34 0.87
N ALA A 129 -1.28 25.24 1.16
CA ALA A 129 -0.70 24.04 1.74
C ALA A 129 -1.25 23.78 3.14
N GLU A 130 -1.50 24.80 3.92
CA GLU A 130 -2.11 24.67 5.23
C GLU A 130 -3.53 24.11 5.13
N ARG A 131 -4.29 24.56 4.14
CA ARG A 131 -5.64 24.03 3.89
C ARG A 131 -5.60 22.56 3.46
N VAL A 132 -4.64 22.20 2.62
CA VAL A 132 -4.45 20.82 2.21
C VAL A 132 -4.15 19.95 3.43
N GLN A 133 -3.24 20.37 4.28
CA GLN A 133 -2.88 19.65 5.51
C GLN A 133 -4.09 19.50 6.43
N LYS A 134 -4.90 20.54 6.55
CA LYS A 134 -6.09 20.50 7.38
C LYS A 134 -7.11 19.48 6.86
N VAL A 135 -7.33 19.45 5.54
CA VAL A 135 -8.21 18.46 4.92
C VAL A 135 -7.69 17.05 5.17
N TYR A 136 -6.38 16.85 5.04
CA TYR A 136 -5.74 15.57 5.33
C TYR A 136 -5.98 15.14 6.78
N GLU A 137 -5.77 16.02 7.73
CA GLU A 137 -5.97 15.72 9.15
C GLU A 137 -7.43 15.34 9.46
N GLU A 138 -8.37 16.05 8.89
CA GLU A 138 -9.79 15.75 9.06
C GLU A 138 -10.15 14.40 8.43
N PHE A 139 -9.59 14.14 7.25
CA PHE A 139 -9.79 12.86 6.56
C PHE A 139 -9.25 11.70 7.39
N MET A 140 -8.07 11.86 7.99
CA MET A 140 -7.44 10.82 8.80
C MET A 140 -8.21 10.53 10.09
N LYS A 141 -8.92 11.50 10.63
CA LYS A 141 -9.80 11.27 11.78
C LYS A 141 -10.98 10.38 11.42
N GLU A 142 -11.50 10.53 10.21
CA GLU A 142 -12.61 9.72 9.71
C GLU A 142 -12.15 8.34 9.22
N HIS A 143 -10.90 8.24 8.79
CA HIS A 143 -10.33 7.02 8.21
C HIS A 143 -9.03 6.65 8.93
N PRO A 144 -9.10 6.26 10.21
CA PRO A 144 -7.88 5.96 10.95
C PRO A 144 -7.14 4.77 10.36
N LYS A 145 -5.81 4.87 10.34
CA LYS A 145 -4.92 3.84 9.85
C LYS A 145 -4.93 2.64 10.78
N GLY A 146 -5.02 1.45 10.24
CA GLY A 146 -4.96 0.22 11.01
C GLY A 146 -6.20 -0.11 11.82
N ALA A 147 -7.27 0.58 11.57
CA ALA A 147 -8.53 0.31 12.25
C ALA A 147 -9.34 -0.78 11.56
#